data_df9436f708dbd390375e64e63e7f87d3
#
_entry.id   df9436f708dbd390375e64e63e7f87d3
#
_cell.length_a   1.000
_cell.length_b   1.000
_cell.length_c   1.000
_cell.angle_alpha   90.00
_cell.angle_beta   90.00
_cell.angle_gamma   90.00
#
_symmetry.space_group_name_H-M   'P 1'
#
loop_
_entity.id
_entity.type
_entity.pdbx_description
1 polymer ?
#
loop_
_entity_poly.entity_id
_entity_poly.type
_entity_poly.pdbx_seq_one_letter_code
_entity_poly.pdbx_strand_id
1 'polypeptide(L)'
;ASPSLWMGICGKEYSNKVLELNRLCLINNDKNQASMLVSGSIKQLPKPTIVVSYADNAQGHVGYVYQATNFLYTGLSEKRIDWAVKGLEHKHSKTISDGMTLEKIKQKYKEKFYYIERSRKHRYILFHGTKNDKKILKSKLKYEVQPYPKGKTNRYDITHKPCTQVIMDF
;
A
#
# COMPACT_ATOMS: atom_id res chain seq x y z
N ALA A 1 -5.16 5.31 5.69
CA ALA A 1 -5.50 5.52 4.27
C ALA A 1 -6.19 6.86 4.05
N SER A 2 -6.15 7.39 2.82
CA SER A 2 -6.82 8.65 2.49
C SER A 2 -8.31 8.42 2.16
N PRO A 3 -9.19 9.42 2.33
CA PRO A 3 -10.60 9.31 1.96
C PRO A 3 -10.81 8.91 0.48
N SER A 4 -9.95 9.38 -0.42
CA SER A 4 -10.00 9.01 -1.83
C SER A 4 -9.75 7.51 -2.06
N LEU A 5 -8.85 6.90 -1.29
CA LEU A 5 -8.62 5.46 -1.34
C LEU A 5 -9.88 4.71 -0.89
N TRP A 6 -10.47 5.11 0.24
CA TRP A 6 -11.64 4.41 0.79
C TRP A 6 -12.82 4.44 -0.18
N MET A 7 -13.11 5.60 -0.76
CA MET A 7 -14.17 5.75 -1.77
C MET A 7 -13.82 5.06 -3.10
N GLY A 8 -12.55 4.91 -3.41
CA GLY A 8 -12.06 4.31 -4.65
C GLY A 8 -12.25 2.79 -4.73
N ILE A 9 -12.49 2.09 -3.61
CA ILE A 9 -12.58 0.62 -3.62
C ILE A 9 -13.97 0.14 -4.04
N CYS A 10 -15.01 0.49 -3.28
CA CYS A 10 -16.38 0.05 -3.53
C CYS A 10 -17.39 1.21 -3.59
N GLY A 11 -16.93 2.47 -3.59
CA GLY A 11 -17.78 3.66 -3.57
C GLY A 11 -17.89 4.33 -2.22
N LYS A 12 -18.49 5.53 -2.21
CA LYS A 12 -18.63 6.37 -1.02
C LYS A 12 -19.44 5.69 0.09
N GLU A 13 -20.46 4.94 -0.28
CA GLU A 13 -21.36 4.23 0.65
C GLU A 13 -20.64 3.20 1.53
N TYR A 14 -19.53 2.62 1.04
CA TYR A 14 -18.73 1.62 1.76
C TYR A 14 -17.42 2.18 2.35
N SER A 15 -17.18 3.48 2.24
CA SER A 15 -15.91 4.09 2.65
C SER A 15 -15.61 3.91 4.15
N ASN A 16 -16.64 3.92 4.99
CA ASN A 16 -16.54 3.69 6.43
C ASN A 16 -16.30 2.21 6.83
N LYS A 17 -16.39 1.30 5.87
CA LYS A 17 -16.11 -0.15 6.05
C LYS A 17 -14.69 -0.51 5.64
N VAL A 18 -13.89 0.44 5.14
CA VAL A 18 -12.54 0.17 4.65
C VAL A 18 -11.52 0.36 5.76
N LEU A 19 -10.72 -0.69 5.98
CA LEU A 19 -9.54 -0.68 6.85
C LEU A 19 -8.30 -0.96 6.00
N GLU A 20 -7.19 -0.31 6.32
CA GLU A 20 -5.90 -0.60 5.70
C GLU A 20 -5.04 -1.44 6.65
N LEU A 21 -4.63 -2.62 6.19
CA LEU A 21 -3.57 -3.38 6.82
C LEU A 21 -2.23 -2.75 6.42
N ASN A 22 -1.78 -1.81 7.23
CA ASN A 22 -0.66 -0.93 6.93
C ASN A 22 0.68 -1.50 7.36
N ARG A 23 0.71 -2.22 8.49
CA ARG A 23 1.92 -2.82 9.05
C ARG A 23 1.65 -4.23 9.54
N LEU A 24 2.62 -5.10 9.30
CA LEU A 24 2.65 -6.45 9.81
C LEU A 24 4.04 -6.67 10.42
N CYS A 25 4.10 -6.84 11.74
CA CYS A 25 5.32 -7.08 12.47
C CYS A 25 5.24 -8.42 13.18
N LEU A 26 6.31 -9.18 13.11
CA LEU A 26 6.47 -10.46 13.80
C LEU A 26 7.68 -10.38 14.72
N ILE A 27 7.60 -11.02 15.88
CA ILE A 27 8.76 -11.15 16.79
C ILE A 27 9.74 -12.15 16.19
N ASN A 28 9.21 -13.31 15.77
CA ASN A 28 9.96 -14.35 15.07
C ASN A 28 9.40 -14.45 13.64
N ASN A 29 10.24 -14.83 12.70
CA ASN A 29 9.81 -15.02 11.31
C ASN A 29 9.63 -16.51 10.98
N ASP A 30 8.82 -17.19 11.80
CA ASP A 30 8.54 -18.63 11.64
C ASP A 30 7.62 -18.87 10.43
N LYS A 31 7.67 -20.09 9.93
CA LYS A 31 6.84 -20.51 8.80
C LYS A 31 5.34 -20.28 9.10
N ASN A 32 4.64 -19.63 8.15
CA ASN A 32 3.21 -19.34 8.19
C ASN A 32 2.74 -18.36 9.30
N GLN A 33 3.61 -17.89 10.17
CA GLN A 33 3.25 -17.01 11.28
C GLN A 33 2.58 -15.71 10.79
N ALA A 34 3.08 -15.09 9.71
CA ALA A 34 2.49 -13.91 9.12
C ALA A 34 1.04 -14.14 8.62
N SER A 35 0.81 -15.23 7.90
CA SER A 35 -0.53 -15.55 7.39
C SER A 35 -1.50 -15.96 8.50
N MET A 36 -1.03 -16.63 9.54
CA MET A 36 -1.83 -16.94 10.73
C MET A 36 -2.24 -15.67 11.47
N LEU A 37 -1.31 -14.71 11.67
CA LEU A 37 -1.59 -13.44 12.32
C LEU A 37 -2.62 -12.63 11.52
N VAL A 38 -2.42 -12.50 10.20
CA VAL A 38 -3.37 -11.79 9.33
C VAL A 38 -4.75 -12.44 9.36
N SER A 39 -4.83 -13.76 9.20
CA SER A 39 -6.11 -14.50 9.24
C SER A 39 -6.82 -14.38 10.58
N GLY A 40 -6.08 -14.49 11.69
CA GLY A 40 -6.60 -14.35 13.03
C GLY A 40 -7.15 -12.95 13.29
N SER A 41 -6.40 -11.91 12.91
CA SER A 41 -6.82 -10.52 13.07
C SER A 41 -8.07 -10.19 12.24
N ILE A 42 -8.17 -10.69 11.01
CA ILE A 42 -9.35 -10.45 10.15
C ILE A 42 -10.62 -11.05 10.77
N LYS A 43 -10.51 -12.22 11.41
CA LYS A 43 -11.67 -12.87 12.05
C LYS A 43 -12.28 -12.06 13.21
N GLN A 44 -11.50 -11.16 13.81
CA GLN A 44 -11.94 -10.28 14.90
C GLN A 44 -12.61 -9.00 14.41
N LEU A 45 -12.53 -8.69 13.10
CA LEU A 45 -13.11 -7.47 12.56
C LEU A 45 -14.65 -7.54 12.52
N PRO A 46 -15.33 -6.40 12.67
CA PRO A 46 -16.78 -6.32 12.47
C PRO A 46 -17.16 -6.70 11.02
N LYS A 47 -18.37 -7.18 10.84
CA LYS A 47 -18.91 -7.56 9.52
C LYS A 47 -19.99 -6.54 9.09
N PRO A 48 -20.00 -6.10 7.85
CA PRO A 48 -19.00 -6.32 6.81
C PRO A 48 -17.79 -5.38 6.96
N THR A 49 -16.59 -5.84 6.58
CA THR A 49 -15.37 -5.03 6.50
C THR A 49 -14.63 -5.28 5.18
N ILE A 50 -14.06 -4.23 4.62
CA ILE A 50 -13.18 -4.27 3.45
C ILE A 50 -11.76 -4.02 3.95
N VAL A 51 -10.87 -4.98 3.78
CA VAL A 51 -9.46 -4.82 4.15
C VAL A 51 -8.64 -4.59 2.88
N VAL A 52 -7.88 -3.50 2.84
CA VAL A 52 -6.92 -3.21 1.76
C VAL A 52 -5.51 -3.29 2.30
N SER A 53 -4.59 -3.80 1.50
CA SER A 53 -3.17 -3.80 1.81
C SER A 53 -2.32 -3.66 0.55
N TYR A 54 -1.06 -3.29 0.74
CA TYR A 54 -0.13 -2.99 -0.33
C TYR A 54 1.20 -3.70 -0.09
N ALA A 55 1.74 -4.33 -1.16
CA ALA A 55 3.11 -4.82 -1.17
C ALA A 55 3.95 -3.95 -2.10
N ASP A 56 5.10 -3.48 -1.63
CA ASP A 56 5.95 -2.56 -2.38
C ASP A 56 6.78 -3.31 -3.43
N ASN A 57 6.55 -2.98 -4.69
CA ASN A 57 7.25 -3.60 -5.81
C ASN A 57 8.75 -3.26 -5.83
N ALA A 58 9.16 -2.08 -5.36
CA ALA A 58 10.58 -1.71 -5.29
C ALA A 58 11.38 -2.58 -4.30
N GLN A 59 10.70 -3.19 -3.34
CA GLN A 59 11.28 -4.16 -2.41
C GLN A 59 11.23 -5.60 -2.93
N GLY A 60 10.81 -5.81 -4.16
CA GLY A 60 10.59 -7.15 -4.72
C GLY A 60 9.44 -7.91 -4.03
N HIS A 61 8.61 -7.22 -3.26
CA HIS A 61 7.52 -7.84 -2.53
C HIS A 61 6.29 -8.00 -3.44
N VAL A 62 5.92 -9.24 -3.70
CA VAL A 62 4.70 -9.57 -4.47
C VAL A 62 3.50 -9.89 -3.56
N GLY A 63 3.62 -9.74 -2.24
CA GLY A 63 2.53 -9.90 -1.30
C GLY A 63 2.08 -11.34 -1.03
N TYR A 64 2.98 -12.30 -0.95
CA TYR A 64 2.67 -13.70 -0.68
C TYR A 64 1.79 -13.92 0.56
N VAL A 65 1.96 -13.12 1.62
CA VAL A 65 1.11 -13.18 2.82
C VAL A 65 -0.36 -12.92 2.47
N TYR A 66 -0.61 -11.96 1.60
CA TYR A 66 -1.97 -11.61 1.17
C TYR A 66 -2.55 -12.67 0.24
N GLN A 67 -1.72 -13.25 -0.64
CA GLN A 67 -2.12 -14.40 -1.47
C GLN A 67 -2.50 -15.61 -0.60
N ALA A 68 -1.67 -15.95 0.39
CA ALA A 68 -1.90 -17.04 1.33
C ALA A 68 -3.13 -16.84 2.22
N THR A 69 -3.61 -15.62 2.36
CA THR A 69 -4.81 -15.27 3.14
C THR A 69 -6.02 -14.91 2.26
N ASN A 70 -5.99 -15.29 0.98
CA ASN A 70 -7.08 -15.15 0.01
C ASN A 70 -7.54 -13.71 -0.26
N PHE A 71 -6.63 -12.74 -0.18
CA PHE A 71 -6.92 -11.42 -0.71
C PHE A 71 -7.03 -11.45 -2.24
N LEU A 72 -7.95 -10.70 -2.79
CA LEU A 72 -8.05 -10.47 -4.23
C LEU A 72 -6.93 -9.53 -4.66
N TYR A 73 -6.18 -9.91 -5.67
CA TYR A 73 -5.20 -9.03 -6.28
C TYR A 73 -5.88 -8.12 -7.32
N THR A 74 -5.62 -6.84 -7.27
CA THR A 74 -6.27 -5.85 -8.14
C THR A 74 -5.25 -4.97 -8.88
N GLY A 75 -4.11 -5.54 -9.18
CA GLY A 75 -3.08 -4.89 -9.98
C GLY A 75 -2.15 -3.97 -9.19
N LEU A 76 -1.26 -3.31 -9.92
CA LEU A 76 -0.36 -2.30 -9.37
C LEU A 76 -1.09 -0.96 -9.19
N SER A 77 -0.71 -0.21 -8.16
CA SER A 77 -1.13 1.18 -7.99
C SER A 77 -0.67 2.02 -9.18
N GLU A 78 -1.29 3.17 -9.39
CA GLU A 78 -0.86 4.14 -10.40
C GLU A 78 0.57 4.63 -10.10
N LYS A 79 1.26 5.01 -11.17
CA LYS A 79 2.53 5.73 -11.05
C LYS A 79 2.27 7.06 -10.36
N ARG A 80 3.12 7.40 -9.41
CA ARG A 80 3.05 8.68 -8.70
C ARG A 80 4.43 9.32 -8.69
N ILE A 81 4.44 10.61 -8.92
CA ILE A 81 5.61 11.45 -8.76
C ILE A 81 5.50 12.13 -7.39
N ASP A 82 6.56 12.13 -6.64
CA ASP A 82 6.74 12.91 -5.43
C ASP A 82 7.95 13.83 -5.63
N TRP A 83 8.32 14.58 -4.63
CA TRP A 83 9.47 15.45 -4.68
C TRP A 83 10.31 15.30 -3.41
N ALA A 84 11.57 15.62 -3.53
CA ALA A 84 12.52 15.66 -2.43
C ALA A 84 13.42 16.88 -2.54
N VAL A 85 14.21 17.11 -1.50
CA VAL A 85 15.20 18.18 -1.45
C VAL A 85 16.54 17.56 -1.11
N LYS A 86 17.56 17.83 -1.94
CA LYS A 86 18.93 17.34 -1.74
C LYS A 86 19.46 17.76 -0.38
N GLY A 87 19.91 16.77 0.39
CA GLY A 87 20.35 16.92 1.79
C GLY A 87 19.23 16.78 2.84
N LEU A 88 17.96 16.62 2.42
CA LEU A 88 16.81 16.38 3.30
C LEU A 88 16.06 15.09 2.95
N GLU A 89 16.69 14.14 2.28
CA GLU A 89 16.07 12.90 1.79
C GLU A 89 15.52 12.02 2.92
N HIS A 90 16.06 12.17 4.12
CA HIS A 90 15.59 11.50 5.34
C HIS A 90 14.25 12.05 5.85
N LYS A 91 13.80 13.20 5.37
CA LYS A 91 12.54 13.85 5.78
C LYS A 91 11.44 13.56 4.78
N HIS A 92 10.23 13.31 5.27
CA HIS A 92 9.05 13.18 4.41
C HIS A 92 8.71 14.54 3.79
N SER A 93 8.23 14.55 2.53
CA SER A 93 7.84 15.76 1.80
C SER A 93 6.86 16.65 2.59
N LYS A 94 5.90 16.08 3.31
CA LYS A 94 5.00 16.84 4.20
C LYS A 94 5.72 17.57 5.32
N THR A 95 6.76 16.99 5.89
CA THR A 95 7.56 17.64 6.94
C THR A 95 8.39 18.79 6.39
N ILE A 96 8.87 18.65 5.15
CA ILE A 96 9.61 19.72 4.46
C ILE A 96 8.67 20.85 4.04
N SER A 97 7.44 20.51 3.60
CA SER A 97 6.48 21.51 3.11
C SER A 97 5.97 22.43 4.22
N ASP A 98 5.77 21.90 5.42
CA ASP A 98 5.30 22.69 6.58
C ASP A 98 4.20 23.71 6.22
N GLY A 99 3.20 23.26 5.46
CA GLY A 99 2.09 24.10 4.97
C GLY A 99 2.41 25.01 3.77
N MET A 100 3.64 25.00 3.26
CA MET A 100 3.99 25.78 2.06
C MET A 100 3.41 25.14 0.78
N THR A 101 3.08 25.97 -0.19
CA THR A 101 2.72 25.49 -1.54
C THR A 101 3.96 24.97 -2.29
N LEU A 102 3.73 24.14 -3.30
CA LEU A 102 4.82 23.55 -4.10
C LEU A 102 5.70 24.62 -4.74
N GLU A 103 5.09 25.71 -5.22
CA GLU A 103 5.80 26.84 -5.83
C GLU A 103 6.76 27.51 -4.82
N LYS A 104 6.29 27.76 -3.59
CA LYS A 104 7.14 28.32 -2.53
C LYS A 104 8.29 27.40 -2.17
N ILE A 105 8.05 26.07 -2.16
CA ILE A 105 9.08 25.07 -1.90
C ILE A 105 10.13 25.09 -3.02
N LYS A 106 9.71 25.10 -4.29
CA LYS A 106 10.63 25.23 -5.44
C LYS A 106 11.48 26.52 -5.37
N GLN A 107 10.85 27.65 -5.06
CA GLN A 107 11.57 28.93 -4.89
C GLN A 107 12.57 28.88 -3.75
N LYS A 108 12.20 28.26 -2.60
CA LYS A 108 13.05 28.16 -1.42
C LYS A 108 14.26 27.27 -1.63
N TYR A 109 14.08 26.12 -2.28
CA TYR A 109 15.14 25.11 -2.41
C TYR A 109 15.82 25.10 -3.77
N LYS A 110 15.26 25.78 -4.77
CA LYS A 110 15.85 25.97 -6.12
C LYS A 110 16.47 24.68 -6.67
N GLU A 111 17.76 24.67 -6.98
CA GLU A 111 18.52 23.53 -7.54
C GLU A 111 18.58 22.29 -6.64
N LYS A 112 18.24 22.43 -5.37
CA LYS A 112 18.15 21.29 -4.46
C LYS A 112 16.82 20.55 -4.54
N PHE A 113 15.82 21.13 -5.20
CA PHE A 113 14.53 20.52 -5.42
C PHE A 113 14.60 19.55 -6.60
N TYR A 114 14.07 18.34 -6.46
CA TYR A 114 13.97 17.37 -7.54
C TYR A 114 12.74 16.49 -7.40
N TYR A 115 12.33 15.85 -8.50
CA TYR A 115 11.23 14.92 -8.52
C TYR A 115 11.72 13.48 -8.36
N ILE A 116 10.88 12.65 -7.74
CA ILE A 116 11.14 11.23 -7.50
C ILE A 116 9.94 10.44 -8.00
N GLU A 117 10.16 9.44 -8.84
CA GLU A 117 9.13 8.46 -9.14
C GLU A 117 8.96 7.53 -7.94
N ARG A 118 7.74 7.48 -7.37
CA ARG A 118 7.42 6.52 -6.31
C ARG A 118 7.21 5.13 -6.88
N SER A 119 7.72 4.14 -6.18
CA SER A 119 7.47 2.75 -6.51
C SER A 119 5.96 2.46 -6.54
N ARG A 120 5.55 1.69 -7.54
CA ARG A 120 4.19 1.16 -7.59
C ARG A 120 4.04 0.06 -6.55
N LYS A 121 2.83 -0.12 -6.04
CA LYS A 121 2.52 -1.12 -5.03
C LYS A 121 1.48 -2.09 -5.55
N HIS A 122 1.69 -3.37 -5.34
CA HIS A 122 0.68 -4.40 -5.55
C HIS A 122 -0.47 -4.20 -4.58
N ARG A 123 -1.69 -4.02 -5.08
CA ARG A 123 -2.89 -3.78 -4.27
C ARG A 123 -3.66 -5.07 -4.05
N TYR A 124 -3.96 -5.33 -2.79
CA TYR A 124 -4.69 -6.50 -2.32
C TYR A 124 -5.93 -6.07 -1.54
N ILE A 125 -7.07 -6.72 -1.81
CA ILE A 125 -8.36 -6.40 -1.19
C ILE A 125 -9.00 -7.69 -0.68
N LEU A 126 -9.49 -7.67 0.56
CA LEU A 126 -10.24 -8.77 1.13
C LEU A 126 -11.59 -8.27 1.65
N PHE A 127 -12.64 -9.01 1.34
CA PHE A 127 -13.97 -8.78 1.90
C PHE A 127 -14.23 -9.74 3.05
N HIS A 128 -14.39 -9.18 4.25
CA HIS A 128 -14.76 -9.90 5.46
C HIS A 128 -16.25 -9.71 5.72
N GLY A 129 -17.01 -10.80 5.86
CA GLY A 129 -18.45 -10.77 6.07
C GLY A 129 -19.13 -12.10 5.73
N THR A 130 -20.44 -12.11 5.73
CA THR A 130 -21.25 -13.24 5.28
C THR A 130 -21.07 -13.54 3.79
N LYS A 131 -21.58 -14.66 3.31
CA LYS A 131 -21.54 -14.96 1.86
C LYS A 131 -22.23 -13.87 1.04
N ASN A 132 -23.35 -13.34 1.54
CA ASN A 132 -24.10 -12.27 0.88
C ASN A 132 -23.30 -10.94 0.87
N ASP A 133 -22.72 -10.55 2.01
CA ASP A 133 -21.87 -9.34 2.09
C ASP A 133 -20.74 -9.40 1.07
N LYS A 134 -20.03 -10.52 1.00
CA LYS A 134 -18.94 -10.73 0.04
C LYS A 134 -19.38 -10.63 -1.40
N LYS A 135 -20.58 -11.17 -1.73
CA LYS A 135 -21.15 -11.09 -3.08
C LYS A 135 -21.46 -9.64 -3.45
N ILE A 136 -22.11 -8.90 -2.55
CA ILE A 136 -22.45 -7.49 -2.75
C ILE A 136 -21.16 -6.66 -2.91
N LEU A 137 -20.22 -6.76 -1.98
CA LEU A 137 -18.98 -5.99 -2.02
C LEU A 137 -18.14 -6.29 -3.27
N LYS A 138 -18.12 -7.56 -3.71
CA LYS A 138 -17.43 -7.95 -4.94
C LYS A 138 -18.08 -7.32 -6.19
N SER A 139 -19.42 -7.23 -6.25
CA SER A 139 -20.12 -6.58 -7.37
C SER A 139 -19.92 -5.05 -7.40
N LYS A 140 -19.58 -4.44 -6.26
CA LYS A 140 -19.29 -3.00 -6.14
C LYS A 140 -17.81 -2.66 -6.28
N LEU A 141 -16.94 -3.67 -6.38
CA LEU A 141 -15.50 -3.47 -6.53
C LEU A 141 -15.20 -2.73 -7.83
N LYS A 142 -14.52 -1.58 -7.70
CA LYS A 142 -14.16 -0.71 -8.85
C LYS A 142 -12.87 -1.12 -9.55
N TYR A 143 -12.16 -2.09 -9.02
CA TYR A 143 -10.90 -2.59 -9.58
C TYR A 143 -11.09 -3.97 -10.18
N GLU A 144 -10.49 -4.19 -11.32
CA GLU A 144 -10.44 -5.51 -11.94
C GLU A 144 -9.61 -6.47 -11.08
N VAL A 145 -10.14 -7.67 -10.86
CA VAL A 145 -9.41 -8.74 -10.18
C VAL A 145 -8.48 -9.41 -11.19
N GLN A 146 -7.22 -9.49 -10.85
CA GLN A 146 -6.15 -10.02 -11.69
C GLN A 146 -5.54 -11.28 -11.08
N PRO A 147 -4.87 -12.12 -11.90
CA PRO A 147 -4.08 -13.23 -11.40
C PRO A 147 -2.98 -12.75 -10.46
N TYR A 148 -2.65 -13.56 -9.46
CA TYR A 148 -1.58 -13.21 -8.52
C TYR A 148 -0.24 -13.04 -9.22
N PRO A 149 0.52 -11.99 -8.88
CA PRO A 149 1.87 -11.83 -9.38
C PRO A 149 2.76 -12.94 -8.81
N LYS A 150 3.66 -13.43 -9.66
CA LYS A 150 4.70 -14.37 -9.27
C LYS A 150 6.00 -13.63 -9.04
N GLY A 151 6.78 -14.04 -8.06
CA GLY A 151 8.07 -13.44 -7.75
C GLY A 151 8.90 -14.36 -6.87
N LYS A 152 10.09 -13.93 -6.51
CA LYS A 152 10.92 -14.65 -5.52
C LYS A 152 10.35 -14.45 -4.13
N THR A 153 10.36 -15.51 -3.32
CA THR A 153 10.00 -15.42 -1.90
C THR A 153 11.20 -14.91 -1.13
N ASN A 154 11.21 -13.63 -0.80
CA ASN A 154 12.24 -13.06 0.07
C ASN A 154 11.69 -13.01 1.48
N ARG A 155 12.40 -13.61 2.44
CA ARG A 155 12.15 -13.35 3.86
C ARG A 155 12.68 -11.96 4.17
N TYR A 156 11.98 -11.24 5.04
CA TYR A 156 12.47 -9.95 5.52
C TYR A 156 13.83 -10.17 6.20
N ASP A 157 14.82 -9.45 5.72
CA ASP A 157 16.14 -9.37 6.31
C ASP A 157 16.30 -7.97 6.92
N ILE A 158 16.61 -7.91 8.21
CA ILE A 158 16.83 -6.65 8.95
C ILE A 158 17.99 -5.84 8.35
N THR A 159 18.90 -6.50 7.64
CA THR A 159 20.04 -5.87 6.95
C THR A 159 19.67 -5.35 5.56
N HIS A 160 18.43 -5.60 5.09
CA HIS A 160 17.98 -5.19 3.77
C HIS A 160 18.04 -3.66 3.63
N LYS A 161 18.85 -3.19 2.69
CA LYS A 161 18.87 -1.78 2.30
C LYS A 161 17.71 -1.50 1.34
N PRO A 162 16.90 -0.45 1.59
CA PRO A 162 15.84 -0.06 0.67
C PRO A 162 16.39 0.18 -0.74
N CYS A 163 15.65 -0.26 -1.77
CA CYS A 163 16.00 0.07 -3.14
C CYS A 163 16.00 1.59 -3.33
N THR A 164 17.05 2.09 -3.98
CA THR A 164 17.16 3.51 -4.30
C THR A 164 16.02 3.89 -5.25
N GLN A 165 15.31 4.97 -4.94
CA GLN A 165 14.30 5.51 -5.83
C GLN A 165 15.02 6.12 -7.05
N VAL A 166 14.43 5.96 -8.23
CA VAL A 166 14.99 6.54 -9.46
C VAL A 166 14.82 8.06 -9.41
N ILE A 167 15.93 8.78 -9.53
CA ILE A 167 15.93 10.22 -9.67
C ILE A 167 15.58 10.51 -11.14
N MET A 168 14.59 11.37 -11.36
CA MET A 168 14.19 11.80 -12.70
C MET A 168 14.73 13.20 -12.90
N ASP A 169 15.65 13.36 -13.85
CA ASP A 169 16.10 14.65 -14.35
C ASP A 169 15.07 15.13 -15.41
N PHE A 170 14.48 16.30 -15.18
CA PHE A 170 13.57 16.97 -16.12
C PHE A 170 14.19 18.26 -16.61
#